data_0830f4fe9fefa5f58efd3ffe54c67a56
#
_entry.id   0830f4fe9fefa5f58efd3ffe54c67a56
#
_cell.length_a   1.000
_cell.length_b   1.000
_cell.length_c   1.000
_cell.angle_alpha   90.00
_cell.angle_beta   90.00
_cell.angle_gamma   90.00
#
_symmetry.space_group_name_H-M   'P 1'
#
loop_
_entity.id
_entity.type
_entity.pdbx_description
1 polymer ?
#
loop_
_entity_poly.entity_id
_entity_poly.type
_entity_poly.pdbx_seq_one_letter_code
_entity_poly.pdbx_strand_id
1 'polypeptide(L)'
;MSVTIGTPLQSSAYKVLLLGSGELGKEVVISLQRLGVEVHAADRYDHAPAMQVAHYSYTLNMADAVELKQLINQIQPHLIVPEIEAIATEVLLEIEAQNIATVIPSAKAVNLTMNREGIRRLAAEELGLPTSAYRFADSLESFRAACDDVGYPNFVKPVMSSSGKGQSRVTRFDEVDAAWEYAQTGGRVNQGTVIVESQIDFDFEITLLTVRAKNPETGEIETSYCDPIGHRQDSGDYVESWQPQPMTPAALEESKRIANKVTTALGGCGIFGVELFVKGDKVWFSEVSPRPHDTGPVSYTHLTLP
;
A
#
# COMPACT_ATOMS: atom_id res chain seq x y z
N MET A 1 2.02 -23.93 -14.20
CA MET A 1 1.03 -24.64 -13.36
C MET A 1 -0.36 -24.25 -13.82
N SER A 2 -1.25 -25.18 -14.09
CA SER A 2 -2.66 -24.88 -14.35
C SER A 2 -3.36 -24.71 -13.00
N VAL A 3 -4.12 -23.63 -12.83
CA VAL A 3 -5.02 -23.43 -11.68
C VAL A 3 -6.39 -23.92 -12.11
N THR A 4 -6.98 -24.83 -11.34
CA THR A 4 -8.35 -25.25 -11.54
C THR A 4 -9.27 -24.31 -10.77
N ILE A 5 -10.07 -23.54 -11.47
CA ILE A 5 -11.12 -22.70 -10.88
C ILE A 5 -12.39 -23.53 -10.89
N GLY A 6 -12.91 -23.88 -9.70
CA GLY A 6 -14.19 -24.57 -9.56
C GLY A 6 -15.37 -23.61 -9.73
N THR A 7 -16.56 -24.10 -9.43
CA THR A 7 -17.78 -23.28 -9.47
C THR A 7 -17.99 -22.63 -8.11
N PRO A 8 -18.19 -21.28 -8.04
CA PRO A 8 -18.54 -20.62 -6.78
C PRO A 8 -19.74 -21.28 -6.08
N LEU A 9 -19.76 -21.22 -4.77
CA LEU A 9 -20.79 -21.82 -3.90
C LEU A 9 -20.83 -23.37 -3.93
N GLN A 10 -19.79 -24.00 -4.48
CA GLN A 10 -19.60 -25.45 -4.48
C GLN A 10 -18.33 -25.85 -3.71
N SER A 11 -18.22 -27.09 -3.32
CA SER A 11 -17.04 -27.60 -2.61
C SER A 11 -15.73 -27.50 -3.41
N SER A 12 -15.83 -27.37 -4.73
CA SER A 12 -14.70 -27.21 -5.66
C SER A 12 -14.31 -25.74 -5.90
N ALA A 13 -14.99 -24.78 -5.26
CA ALA A 13 -14.75 -23.36 -5.49
C ALA A 13 -13.30 -22.94 -5.17
N TYR A 14 -12.70 -22.15 -6.05
CA TYR A 14 -11.47 -21.44 -5.73
C TYR A 14 -11.82 -20.17 -4.94
N LYS A 15 -11.39 -20.12 -3.66
CA LYS A 15 -11.84 -19.13 -2.70
C LYS A 15 -10.80 -18.04 -2.52
N VAL A 16 -11.25 -16.79 -2.55
CA VAL A 16 -10.43 -15.60 -2.22
C VAL A 16 -11.05 -14.88 -1.04
N LEU A 17 -10.25 -14.58 -0.03
CA LEU A 17 -10.60 -13.72 1.10
C LEU A 17 -10.04 -12.32 0.85
N LEU A 18 -10.92 -11.35 0.69
CA LEU A 18 -10.58 -9.93 0.61
C LEU A 18 -10.63 -9.32 2.02
N LEU A 19 -9.54 -8.70 2.45
CA LEU A 19 -9.41 -8.01 3.74
C LEU A 19 -9.40 -6.50 3.52
N GLY A 20 -10.51 -5.85 3.81
CA GLY A 20 -10.88 -4.52 3.39
C GLY A 20 -11.91 -4.60 2.27
N SER A 21 -13.03 -3.92 2.44
CA SER A 21 -14.18 -4.02 1.55
C SER A 21 -14.64 -2.65 1.07
N GLY A 22 -13.69 -1.73 0.85
CA GLY A 22 -13.93 -0.39 0.31
C GLY A 22 -14.31 -0.39 -1.16
N GLU A 23 -14.27 0.79 -1.78
CA GLU A 23 -14.65 0.97 -3.19
C GLU A 23 -13.68 0.26 -4.14
N LEU A 24 -12.38 0.31 -3.86
CA LEU A 24 -11.37 -0.43 -4.64
C LEU A 24 -11.56 -1.94 -4.47
N GLY A 25 -11.85 -2.38 -3.25
CA GLY A 25 -12.17 -3.77 -2.96
C GLY A 25 -13.37 -4.28 -3.77
N LYS A 26 -14.38 -3.44 -3.99
CA LYS A 26 -15.54 -3.77 -4.84
C LYS A 26 -15.13 -4.08 -6.28
N GLU A 27 -14.24 -3.27 -6.87
CA GLU A 27 -13.72 -3.54 -8.22
C GLU A 27 -12.92 -4.85 -8.29
N VAL A 28 -12.14 -5.15 -7.24
CA VAL A 28 -11.43 -6.42 -7.12
C VAL A 28 -12.40 -7.60 -7.07
N VAL A 29 -13.48 -7.51 -6.28
CA VAL A 29 -14.51 -8.56 -6.19
C VAL A 29 -15.16 -8.80 -7.55
N ILE A 30 -15.59 -7.73 -8.23
CA ILE A 30 -16.23 -7.82 -9.56
C ILE A 30 -15.28 -8.51 -10.55
N SER A 31 -14.00 -8.12 -10.55
CA SER A 31 -13.00 -8.71 -11.45
C SER A 31 -12.77 -10.20 -11.15
N LEU A 32 -12.69 -10.60 -9.88
CA LEU A 32 -12.55 -12.00 -9.47
C LEU A 32 -13.78 -12.83 -9.86
N GLN A 33 -14.98 -12.29 -9.69
CA GLN A 33 -16.21 -12.97 -10.10
C GLN A 33 -16.29 -13.20 -11.60
N ARG A 34 -15.82 -12.26 -12.42
CA ARG A 34 -15.72 -12.44 -13.89
C ARG A 34 -14.82 -13.63 -14.27
N LEU A 35 -13.86 -13.97 -13.40
CA LEU A 35 -12.99 -15.13 -13.56
C LEU A 35 -13.57 -16.42 -12.97
N GLY A 36 -14.77 -16.38 -12.37
CA GLY A 36 -15.41 -17.54 -11.75
C GLY A 36 -14.87 -17.89 -10.35
N VAL A 37 -14.27 -16.93 -9.66
CA VAL A 37 -13.70 -17.12 -8.31
C VAL A 37 -14.75 -16.83 -7.25
N GLU A 38 -14.81 -17.65 -6.20
CA GLU A 38 -15.63 -17.39 -5.02
C GLU A 38 -14.96 -16.37 -4.12
N VAL A 39 -15.66 -15.26 -3.81
CA VAL A 39 -15.11 -14.17 -3.03
C VAL A 39 -15.81 -14.03 -1.69
N HIS A 40 -15.02 -13.98 -0.64
CA HIS A 40 -15.38 -13.70 0.75
C HIS A 40 -14.83 -12.31 1.10
N ALA A 41 -15.69 -11.35 1.41
CA ALA A 41 -15.32 -9.96 1.71
C ALA A 41 -15.43 -9.68 3.21
N ALA A 42 -14.38 -9.14 3.81
CA ALA A 42 -14.33 -8.83 5.23
C ALA A 42 -14.02 -7.35 5.48
N ASP A 43 -14.71 -6.74 6.45
CA ASP A 43 -14.45 -5.37 6.91
C ASP A 43 -14.85 -5.21 8.37
N ARG A 44 -14.48 -4.07 8.99
CA ARG A 44 -14.84 -3.70 10.37
C ARG A 44 -16.30 -3.23 10.53
N TYR A 45 -16.99 -2.91 9.44
CA TYR A 45 -18.39 -2.45 9.43
C TYR A 45 -19.20 -3.21 8.39
N ASP A 46 -20.49 -3.35 8.65
CA ASP A 46 -21.41 -4.08 7.79
C ASP A 46 -21.77 -3.26 6.55
N HIS A 47 -22.19 -3.95 5.50
CA HIS A 47 -22.62 -3.36 4.23
C HIS A 47 -21.54 -2.53 3.50
N ALA A 48 -20.26 -2.78 3.77
CA ALA A 48 -19.17 -2.16 3.03
C ALA A 48 -19.31 -2.40 1.51
N PRO A 49 -18.80 -1.50 0.65
CA PRO A 49 -19.01 -1.54 -0.80
C PRO A 49 -18.76 -2.91 -1.47
N ALA A 50 -17.64 -3.56 -1.15
CA ALA A 50 -17.32 -4.88 -1.71
C ALA A 50 -18.22 -6.00 -1.18
N MET A 51 -18.73 -5.89 0.05
CA MET A 51 -19.66 -6.87 0.63
C MET A 51 -20.97 -6.94 -0.14
N GLN A 52 -21.39 -5.84 -0.78
CA GLN A 52 -22.64 -5.76 -1.55
C GLN A 52 -22.62 -6.63 -2.81
N VAL A 53 -21.44 -7.01 -3.28
CA VAL A 53 -21.25 -7.78 -4.51
C VAL A 53 -20.53 -9.12 -4.28
N ALA A 54 -19.95 -9.35 -3.12
CA ALA A 54 -19.27 -10.60 -2.78
C ALA A 54 -20.25 -11.78 -2.60
N HIS A 55 -19.76 -13.01 -2.69
CA HIS A 55 -20.55 -14.20 -2.40
C HIS A 55 -20.87 -14.34 -0.90
N TYR A 56 -19.92 -13.96 -0.06
CA TYR A 56 -20.05 -13.96 1.40
C TYR A 56 -19.45 -12.69 2.00
N SER A 57 -20.03 -12.21 3.09
CA SER A 57 -19.56 -11.03 3.82
C SER A 57 -19.34 -11.34 5.30
N TYR A 58 -18.34 -10.69 5.90
CA TYR A 58 -17.97 -10.88 7.31
C TYR A 58 -17.61 -9.54 7.93
N THR A 59 -18.20 -9.26 9.09
CA THR A 59 -17.88 -8.05 9.88
C THR A 59 -17.07 -8.47 11.09
N LEU A 60 -15.81 -7.99 11.16
CA LEU A 60 -14.88 -8.29 12.26
C LEU A 60 -13.80 -7.22 12.39
N ASN A 61 -13.11 -7.21 13.52
CA ASN A 61 -11.90 -6.41 13.68
C ASN A 61 -10.70 -7.16 13.07
N MET A 62 -10.33 -6.86 11.84
CA MET A 62 -9.21 -7.50 11.15
C MET A 62 -7.84 -7.22 11.80
N ALA A 63 -7.73 -6.21 12.68
CA ALA A 63 -6.53 -5.97 13.49
C ALA A 63 -6.46 -6.88 14.73
N ASP A 64 -7.52 -7.61 15.05
CA ASP A 64 -7.51 -8.66 16.07
C ASP A 64 -7.02 -9.98 15.46
N ALA A 65 -5.87 -10.43 15.94
CA ALA A 65 -5.21 -11.63 15.44
C ALA A 65 -6.06 -12.90 15.63
N VAL A 66 -6.86 -12.98 16.71
CA VAL A 66 -7.69 -14.13 17.03
C VAL A 66 -8.89 -14.20 16.09
N GLU A 67 -9.61 -13.08 15.92
CA GLU A 67 -10.75 -13.00 15.02
C GLU A 67 -10.33 -13.29 13.56
N LEU A 68 -9.24 -12.66 13.10
CA LEU A 68 -8.74 -12.88 11.75
C LEU A 68 -8.34 -14.34 11.50
N LYS A 69 -7.62 -14.96 12.43
CA LYS A 69 -7.20 -16.36 12.31
C LYS A 69 -8.38 -17.32 12.32
N GLN A 70 -9.40 -17.05 13.14
CA GLN A 70 -10.63 -17.83 13.16
C GLN A 70 -11.36 -17.76 11.83
N LEU A 71 -11.49 -16.57 11.25
CA LEU A 71 -12.11 -16.39 9.94
C LEU A 71 -11.37 -17.14 8.83
N ILE A 72 -10.03 -17.00 8.77
CA ILE A 72 -9.21 -17.71 7.77
C ILE A 72 -9.40 -19.24 7.91
N ASN A 73 -9.38 -19.77 9.13
CA ASN A 73 -9.58 -21.20 9.38
C ASN A 73 -11.00 -21.69 9.02
N GLN A 74 -12.01 -20.83 9.18
CA GLN A 74 -13.38 -21.15 8.81
C GLN A 74 -13.56 -21.22 7.29
N ILE A 75 -13.00 -20.26 6.56
CA ILE A 75 -13.16 -20.13 5.09
C ILE A 75 -12.24 -21.10 4.36
N GLN A 76 -11.01 -21.29 4.85
CA GLN A 76 -9.91 -21.98 4.15
C GLN A 76 -9.70 -21.40 2.74
N PRO A 77 -9.35 -20.10 2.62
CA PRO A 77 -9.17 -19.47 1.33
C PRO A 77 -7.89 -19.99 0.64
N HIS A 78 -7.87 -19.97 -0.70
CA HIS A 78 -6.67 -20.23 -1.48
C HIS A 78 -5.78 -18.99 -1.56
N LEU A 79 -6.42 -17.80 -1.69
CA LEU A 79 -5.74 -16.51 -1.69
C LEU A 79 -6.33 -15.60 -0.62
N ILE A 80 -5.46 -14.77 -0.04
CA ILE A 80 -5.84 -13.66 0.83
C ILE A 80 -5.34 -12.37 0.16
N VAL A 81 -6.24 -11.43 -0.04
CA VAL A 81 -5.97 -10.14 -0.71
C VAL A 81 -6.22 -9.01 0.28
N PRO A 82 -5.19 -8.45 0.91
CA PRO A 82 -5.31 -7.23 1.71
C PRO A 82 -5.60 -6.02 0.82
N GLU A 83 -6.58 -5.21 1.23
CA GLU A 83 -6.95 -3.97 0.55
C GLU A 83 -6.77 -2.74 1.44
N ILE A 84 -6.66 -2.94 2.76
CA ILE A 84 -6.41 -1.89 3.74
C ILE A 84 -5.19 -2.20 4.62
N GLU A 85 -4.74 -1.21 5.42
CA GLU A 85 -3.60 -1.38 6.33
C GLU A 85 -3.98 -1.94 7.71
N ALA A 86 -5.23 -1.77 8.16
CA ALA A 86 -5.65 -2.15 9.53
C ALA A 86 -5.90 -3.66 9.67
N ILE A 87 -4.82 -4.45 9.57
CA ILE A 87 -4.84 -5.92 9.57
C ILE A 87 -3.76 -6.43 10.54
N ALA A 88 -4.03 -7.54 11.25
CA ALA A 88 -3.04 -8.27 12.04
C ALA A 88 -2.07 -9.00 11.09
N THR A 89 -1.04 -8.31 10.63
CA THR A 89 -0.11 -8.79 9.58
C THR A 89 0.75 -9.96 10.04
N GLU A 90 0.99 -10.10 11.33
CA GLU A 90 1.65 -11.27 11.91
C GLU A 90 0.88 -12.57 11.63
N VAL A 91 -0.45 -12.52 11.60
CA VAL A 91 -1.29 -13.66 11.21
C VAL A 91 -1.05 -14.02 9.75
N LEU A 92 -0.95 -13.03 8.86
CA LEU A 92 -0.68 -13.29 7.45
C LEU A 92 0.70 -13.92 7.22
N LEU A 93 1.71 -13.47 7.96
CA LEU A 93 3.05 -14.09 7.94
C LEU A 93 3.02 -15.55 8.38
N GLU A 94 2.26 -15.86 9.44
CA GLU A 94 2.09 -17.23 9.94
C GLU A 94 1.37 -18.11 8.90
N ILE A 95 0.26 -17.63 8.33
CA ILE A 95 -0.54 -18.35 7.32
C ILE A 95 0.29 -18.67 6.07
N GLU A 96 1.07 -17.71 5.58
CA GLU A 96 1.93 -17.92 4.42
C GLU A 96 3.08 -18.88 4.72
N ALA A 97 3.74 -18.75 5.89
CA ALA A 97 4.80 -19.65 6.33
C ALA A 97 4.33 -21.11 6.50
N GLN A 98 3.09 -21.32 6.92
CA GLN A 98 2.47 -22.64 7.04
C GLN A 98 1.87 -23.15 5.73
N ASN A 99 1.93 -22.40 4.63
CA ASN A 99 1.31 -22.71 3.34
C ASN A 99 -0.20 -23.00 3.43
N ILE A 100 -0.90 -22.34 4.34
CA ILE A 100 -2.36 -22.46 4.48
C ILE A 100 -3.06 -21.71 3.35
N ALA A 101 -2.60 -20.50 3.04
CA ALA A 101 -3.07 -19.68 1.92
C ALA A 101 -1.91 -18.83 1.35
N THR A 102 -2.05 -18.40 0.10
CA THR A 102 -1.13 -17.42 -0.49
C THR A 102 -1.63 -16.00 -0.23
N VAL A 103 -0.79 -15.14 0.31
CA VAL A 103 -1.09 -13.71 0.49
C VAL A 103 -0.63 -12.93 -0.74
N ILE A 104 -1.46 -12.06 -1.26
CA ILE A 104 -1.20 -11.25 -2.46
C ILE A 104 -0.92 -9.79 -2.08
N PRO A 105 0.24 -9.22 -2.46
CA PRO A 105 1.33 -9.85 -3.23
C PRO A 105 2.19 -10.80 -2.40
N SER A 106 2.42 -10.53 -1.12
CA SER A 106 3.04 -11.41 -0.12
C SER A 106 2.77 -10.87 1.30
N ALA A 107 2.76 -11.74 2.31
CA ALA A 107 2.60 -11.32 3.71
C ALA A 107 3.74 -10.39 4.15
N LYS A 108 4.97 -10.61 3.67
CA LYS A 108 6.12 -9.72 3.90
C LYS A 108 5.85 -8.30 3.36
N ALA A 109 5.34 -8.18 2.13
CA ALA A 109 5.05 -6.88 1.54
C ALA A 109 4.02 -6.11 2.37
N VAL A 110 2.92 -6.78 2.75
CA VAL A 110 1.87 -6.18 3.57
C VAL A 110 2.41 -5.74 4.94
N ASN A 111 3.19 -6.56 5.61
CA ASN A 111 3.77 -6.25 6.92
C ASN A 111 4.74 -5.07 6.86
N LEU A 112 5.66 -5.04 5.88
CA LEU A 112 6.66 -3.97 5.77
C LEU A 112 6.04 -2.62 5.40
N THR A 113 5.02 -2.60 4.56
CA THR A 113 4.41 -1.34 4.10
C THR A 113 3.42 -0.75 5.08
N MET A 114 2.92 -1.53 6.03
CA MET A 114 2.13 -1.00 7.14
C MET A 114 2.95 -0.13 8.11
N ASN A 115 4.23 -0.33 8.16
CA ASN A 115 5.16 0.40 9.02
C ASN A 115 6.07 1.29 8.17
N ARG A 116 5.86 2.63 8.25
CA ARG A 116 6.70 3.59 7.53
C ARG A 116 8.19 3.44 7.82
N GLU A 117 8.56 3.00 9.03
CA GLU A 117 9.95 2.75 9.35
C GLU A 117 10.50 1.58 8.54
N GLY A 118 9.79 0.47 8.48
CA GLY A 118 10.21 -0.72 7.74
C GLY A 118 10.43 -0.43 6.26
N ILE A 119 9.45 0.18 5.59
CA ILE A 119 9.57 0.47 4.16
C ILE A 119 10.60 1.57 3.88
N ARG A 120 10.73 2.58 4.74
CA ARG A 120 11.72 3.65 4.57
C ARG A 120 13.15 3.13 4.70
N ARG A 121 13.43 2.30 5.70
CA ARG A 121 14.74 1.66 5.87
C ARG A 121 15.06 0.72 4.72
N LEU A 122 14.11 -0.11 4.30
CA LEU A 122 14.28 -0.96 3.12
C LEU A 122 14.67 -0.11 1.89
N ALA A 123 13.93 0.94 1.58
CA ALA A 123 14.18 1.77 0.40
C ALA A 123 15.52 2.51 0.48
N ALA A 124 15.78 3.22 1.57
CA ALA A 124 16.93 4.11 1.70
C ALA A 124 18.23 3.36 2.07
N GLU A 125 18.17 2.46 3.07
CA GLU A 125 19.38 1.87 3.66
C GLU A 125 19.77 0.56 2.97
N GLU A 126 18.80 -0.32 2.67
CA GLU A 126 19.11 -1.61 2.04
C GLU A 126 19.21 -1.54 0.52
N LEU A 127 18.27 -0.81 -0.12
CA LEU A 127 18.23 -0.71 -1.59
C LEU A 127 18.99 0.51 -2.13
N GLY A 128 19.36 1.46 -1.27
CA GLY A 128 20.07 2.68 -1.70
C GLY A 128 19.27 3.51 -2.70
N LEU A 129 17.95 3.56 -2.56
CA LEU A 129 17.09 4.37 -3.41
C LEU A 129 17.12 5.84 -2.98
N PRO A 130 17.02 6.79 -3.92
CA PRO A 130 16.82 8.19 -3.58
C PRO A 130 15.52 8.36 -2.78
N THR A 131 15.61 8.96 -1.59
CA THR A 131 14.46 9.29 -0.74
C THR A 131 14.67 10.70 -0.16
N SER A 132 13.65 11.27 0.50
CA SER A 132 13.87 12.41 1.40
C SER A 132 14.88 12.04 2.50
N ALA A 133 15.68 13.02 2.96
CA ALA A 133 16.42 12.83 4.22
C ALA A 133 15.41 12.65 5.36
N TYR A 134 15.70 11.75 6.30
CA TYR A 134 14.74 11.42 7.36
C TYR A 134 15.40 11.07 8.69
N ARG A 135 14.61 11.21 9.78
CA ARG A 135 14.94 10.69 11.12
C ARG A 135 13.68 10.13 11.76
N PHE A 136 13.85 9.11 12.60
CA PHE A 136 12.79 8.62 13.46
C PHE A 136 12.97 9.20 14.86
N ALA A 137 11.86 9.47 15.55
CA ALA A 137 11.84 9.98 16.91
C ALA A 137 10.70 9.34 17.71
N ASP A 138 10.97 9.02 18.98
CA ASP A 138 10.03 8.35 19.90
C ASP A 138 9.76 9.18 21.17
N SER A 139 10.39 10.34 21.28
CA SER A 139 10.23 11.28 22.37
C SER A 139 10.28 12.71 21.85
N LEU A 140 9.71 13.67 22.59
CA LEU A 140 9.76 15.09 22.22
C LEU A 140 11.20 15.61 22.09
N GLU A 141 12.12 15.11 22.91
CA GLU A 141 13.53 15.49 22.86
C GLU A 141 14.19 15.00 21.56
N SER A 142 14.05 13.69 21.26
CA SER A 142 14.58 13.12 20.01
C SER A 142 13.89 13.72 18.78
N PHE A 143 12.62 14.11 18.88
CA PHE A 143 11.89 14.75 17.80
C PHE A 143 12.40 16.16 17.49
N ARG A 144 12.67 16.99 18.51
CA ARG A 144 13.29 18.31 18.30
C ARG A 144 14.65 18.17 17.62
N ALA A 145 15.48 17.23 18.10
CA ALA A 145 16.78 16.96 17.49
C ALA A 145 16.65 16.47 16.04
N ALA A 146 15.65 15.63 15.75
CA ALA A 146 15.36 15.14 14.40
C ALA A 146 14.95 16.28 13.46
N CYS A 147 14.10 17.21 13.90
CA CYS A 147 13.71 18.37 13.11
C CYS A 147 14.90 19.29 12.79
N ASP A 148 15.78 19.52 13.75
CA ASP A 148 16.98 20.33 13.58
C ASP A 148 17.99 19.66 12.61
N ASP A 149 18.17 18.33 12.72
CA ASP A 149 19.09 17.58 11.85
C ASP A 149 18.56 17.48 10.39
N VAL A 150 17.27 17.24 10.21
CA VAL A 150 16.64 17.20 8.89
C VAL A 150 16.51 18.58 8.26
N GLY A 151 16.39 19.63 9.10
CA GLY A 151 16.20 21.01 8.70
C GLY A 151 14.75 21.37 8.38
N TYR A 152 14.53 22.63 8.04
CA TYR A 152 13.21 23.20 7.74
C TYR A 152 13.12 23.69 6.29
N PRO A 153 11.97 23.56 5.61
CA PRO A 153 10.76 22.88 6.07
C PRO A 153 10.90 21.35 6.05
N ASN A 154 10.17 20.69 6.96
CA ASN A 154 10.08 19.24 7.00
C ASN A 154 8.63 18.76 7.18
N PHE A 155 8.39 17.48 6.96
CA PHE A 155 7.13 16.81 7.20
C PHE A 155 7.27 15.82 8.34
N VAL A 156 6.30 15.86 9.25
CA VAL A 156 6.19 14.96 10.39
C VAL A 156 5.01 14.03 10.16
N LYS A 157 5.23 12.72 10.30
CA LYS A 157 4.17 11.72 10.10
C LYS A 157 4.27 10.66 11.20
N PRO A 158 3.15 10.24 11.83
CA PRO A 158 3.16 9.02 12.64
C PRO A 158 3.61 7.82 11.81
N VAL A 159 4.39 6.91 12.41
CA VAL A 159 4.89 5.71 11.71
C VAL A 159 3.75 4.83 11.22
N MET A 160 2.65 4.76 11.99
CA MET A 160 1.45 4.00 11.64
C MET A 160 0.24 4.92 11.48
N SER A 161 0.14 5.58 10.34
CA SER A 161 -1.02 6.39 9.96
C SER A 161 -1.24 6.32 8.46
N SER A 162 -2.47 6.61 8.01
CA SER A 162 -2.82 6.73 6.59
C SER A 162 -3.66 7.97 6.37
N SER A 163 -3.82 8.38 5.11
CA SER A 163 -4.65 9.52 4.70
C SER A 163 -4.30 10.82 5.44
N GLY A 164 -3.00 11.09 5.62
CA GLY A 164 -2.52 12.35 6.20
C GLY A 164 -2.83 12.58 7.69
N LYS A 165 -3.48 11.63 8.38
CA LYS A 165 -3.84 11.79 9.81
C LYS A 165 -2.60 11.91 10.68
N GLY A 166 -2.53 12.99 11.49
CA GLY A 166 -1.38 13.30 12.33
C GLY A 166 -0.17 13.83 11.56
N GLN A 167 -0.28 14.09 10.26
CA GLN A 167 0.78 14.67 9.45
C GLN A 167 0.81 16.19 9.60
N SER A 168 1.99 16.76 9.79
CA SER A 168 2.23 18.21 9.82
C SER A 168 3.38 18.58 8.91
N ARG A 169 3.29 19.76 8.31
CA ARG A 169 4.42 20.47 7.69
C ARG A 169 4.96 21.47 8.69
N VAL A 170 6.21 21.32 9.09
CA VAL A 170 6.89 22.20 10.05
C VAL A 170 7.85 23.09 9.28
N THR A 171 7.67 24.40 9.38
CA THR A 171 8.45 25.38 8.63
C THR A 171 9.49 26.10 9.48
N ARG A 172 9.34 26.04 10.79
CA ARG A 172 10.22 26.70 11.76
C ARG A 172 10.13 26.05 13.15
N PHE A 173 11.13 26.31 13.96
CA PHE A 173 11.32 25.65 15.26
C PHE A 173 10.13 25.82 16.23
N ASP A 174 9.46 26.96 16.26
CA ASP A 174 8.33 27.22 17.17
C ASP A 174 7.06 26.42 16.86
N GLU A 175 7.00 25.71 15.73
CA GLU A 175 5.90 24.82 15.34
C GLU A 175 6.14 23.37 15.80
N VAL A 176 7.36 23.01 16.25
CA VAL A 176 7.78 21.63 16.49
C VAL A 176 6.93 20.96 17.57
N ASP A 177 6.72 21.61 18.72
CA ASP A 177 5.98 21.02 19.83
C ASP A 177 4.52 20.73 19.48
N ALA A 178 3.86 21.65 18.78
CA ALA A 178 2.48 21.47 18.32
C ALA A 178 2.37 20.32 17.29
N ALA A 179 3.38 20.20 16.40
CA ALA A 179 3.43 19.11 15.43
C ALA A 179 3.61 17.74 16.11
N TRP A 180 4.41 17.66 17.17
CA TRP A 180 4.54 16.45 17.98
C TRP A 180 3.22 16.05 18.62
N GLU A 181 2.56 16.98 19.31
CA GLU A 181 1.27 16.73 19.96
C GLU A 181 0.22 16.25 18.94
N TYR A 182 0.14 16.90 17.79
CA TYR A 182 -0.78 16.49 16.74
C TYR A 182 -0.47 15.09 16.19
N ALA A 183 0.79 14.77 15.97
CA ALA A 183 1.21 13.46 15.50
C ALA A 183 0.83 12.34 16.49
N GLN A 184 0.89 12.60 17.81
CA GLN A 184 0.49 11.64 18.84
C GLN A 184 -1.03 11.37 18.84
N THR A 185 -1.85 12.32 18.39
CA THR A 185 -3.32 12.15 18.34
C THR A 185 -3.81 11.50 17.06
N GLY A 186 -3.04 11.58 15.97
CA GLY A 186 -3.43 11.13 14.63
C GLY A 186 -3.09 9.68 14.28
N GLY A 187 -2.27 8.99 15.08
CA GLY A 187 -1.85 7.60 14.82
C GLY A 187 -2.99 6.59 15.02
N ARG A 188 -3.05 5.55 14.16
CA ARG A 188 -4.01 4.43 14.32
C ARG A 188 -3.66 3.53 15.50
N VAL A 189 -2.39 3.44 15.83
CA VAL A 189 -1.86 2.73 16.98
C VAL A 189 -0.90 3.71 17.67
N ASN A 190 -1.14 3.98 18.93
CA ASN A 190 -0.32 4.93 19.70
C ASN A 190 1.03 4.27 20.05
N GLN A 191 1.97 4.25 19.12
CA GLN A 191 3.32 3.73 19.32
C GLN A 191 4.34 4.82 19.67
N GLY A 192 3.91 6.10 19.69
CA GLY A 192 4.77 7.21 20.07
C GLY A 192 5.86 7.59 19.05
N THR A 193 6.10 6.76 18.03
CA THR A 193 7.17 7.00 17.04
C THR A 193 6.65 7.77 15.83
N VAL A 194 7.42 8.78 15.43
CA VAL A 194 7.18 9.57 14.22
C VAL A 194 8.39 9.51 13.29
N ILE A 195 8.15 9.77 12.00
CA ILE A 195 9.20 10.07 11.02
C ILE A 195 9.18 11.57 10.73
N VAL A 196 10.37 12.16 10.69
CA VAL A 196 10.62 13.53 10.21
C VAL A 196 11.31 13.41 8.87
N GLU A 197 10.75 14.01 7.82
CA GLU A 197 11.24 13.91 6.45
C GLU A 197 11.50 15.31 5.88
N SER A 198 12.63 15.52 5.22
CA SER A 198 12.90 16.78 4.51
C SER A 198 11.89 17.00 3.38
N GLN A 199 11.48 18.22 3.18
CA GLN A 199 10.67 18.58 2.02
C GLN A 199 11.49 18.38 0.74
N ILE A 200 10.97 17.62 -0.20
CA ILE A 200 11.50 17.53 -1.56
C ILE A 200 10.87 18.66 -2.38
N ASP A 201 11.68 19.43 -3.08
CA ASP A 201 11.24 20.38 -4.08
C ASP A 201 11.06 19.64 -5.41
N PHE A 202 9.81 19.29 -5.75
CA PHE A 202 9.45 18.50 -6.92
C PHE A 202 8.55 19.31 -7.88
N ASP A 203 8.52 18.90 -9.15
CA ASP A 203 7.64 19.47 -10.16
C ASP A 203 6.25 18.85 -10.11
N PHE A 204 6.19 17.52 -9.87
CA PHE A 204 4.94 16.76 -9.74
C PHE A 204 5.18 15.42 -9.02
N GLU A 205 4.09 14.85 -8.52
CA GLU A 205 4.03 13.51 -7.95
C GLU A 205 3.41 12.55 -8.96
N ILE A 206 3.88 11.30 -8.95
CA ILE A 206 3.27 10.21 -9.72
C ILE A 206 3.03 9.00 -8.85
N THR A 207 2.01 8.23 -9.22
CA THR A 207 1.89 6.82 -8.88
C THR A 207 2.23 5.99 -10.11
N LEU A 208 3.20 5.07 -9.97
CA LEU A 208 3.51 4.07 -10.99
C LEU A 208 2.90 2.74 -10.57
N LEU A 209 1.75 2.39 -11.16
CA LEU A 209 1.16 1.07 -10.96
C LEU A 209 2.09 0.02 -11.57
N THR A 210 2.55 -0.86 -10.71
CA THR A 210 3.55 -1.88 -11.01
C THR A 210 2.95 -3.25 -10.76
N VAL A 211 2.93 -4.10 -11.78
CA VAL A 211 2.36 -5.44 -11.73
C VAL A 211 3.48 -6.48 -11.77
N ARG A 212 3.49 -7.36 -10.80
CA ARG A 212 4.38 -8.52 -10.77
C ARG A 212 3.56 -9.78 -10.99
N ALA A 213 3.88 -10.52 -12.03
CA ALA A 213 3.17 -11.73 -12.40
C ALA A 213 4.14 -12.81 -12.89
N LYS A 214 3.75 -14.08 -12.77
CA LYS A 214 4.50 -15.18 -13.37
C LYS A 214 4.24 -15.21 -14.87
N ASN A 215 5.29 -15.19 -15.66
CA ASN A 215 5.19 -15.49 -17.08
C ASN A 215 4.74 -16.97 -17.24
N PRO A 216 3.65 -17.24 -17.97
CA PRO A 216 3.13 -18.59 -18.10
C PRO A 216 4.06 -19.55 -18.87
N GLU A 217 4.96 -19.03 -19.71
CA GLU A 217 5.87 -19.81 -20.54
C GLU A 217 7.15 -20.16 -19.76
N THR A 218 7.75 -19.18 -19.08
CA THR A 218 9.02 -19.35 -18.38
C THR A 218 8.86 -19.72 -16.91
N GLY A 219 7.73 -19.36 -16.29
CA GLY A 219 7.49 -19.48 -14.86
C GLY A 219 8.20 -18.43 -14.00
N GLU A 220 8.98 -17.54 -14.62
CA GLU A 220 9.69 -16.45 -13.94
C GLU A 220 8.74 -15.31 -13.62
N ILE A 221 9.08 -14.53 -12.58
CA ILE A 221 8.31 -13.34 -12.21
C ILE A 221 8.78 -12.18 -13.08
N GLU A 222 7.86 -11.63 -13.85
CA GLU A 222 8.05 -10.43 -14.65
C GLU A 222 7.39 -9.22 -14.01
N THR A 223 7.98 -8.05 -14.24
CA THR A 223 7.44 -6.77 -13.75
C THR A 223 7.01 -5.92 -14.94
N SER A 224 5.74 -5.54 -14.95
CA SER A 224 5.14 -4.65 -15.93
C SER A 224 4.67 -3.36 -15.27
N TYR A 225 4.56 -2.29 -16.04
CA TYR A 225 4.20 -0.96 -15.56
C TYR A 225 3.05 -0.40 -16.38
N CYS A 226 2.09 0.25 -15.72
CA CYS A 226 1.15 1.13 -16.40
C CYS A 226 1.83 2.45 -16.76
N ASP A 227 1.19 3.27 -17.59
CA ASP A 227 1.63 4.64 -17.78
C ASP A 227 1.60 5.40 -16.44
N PRO A 228 2.53 6.33 -16.20
CA PRO A 228 2.57 7.11 -14.96
C PRO A 228 1.24 7.86 -14.73
N ILE A 229 0.73 7.77 -13.53
CA ILE A 229 -0.47 8.49 -13.09
C ILE A 229 -0.01 9.74 -12.34
N GLY A 230 -0.30 10.92 -12.89
CA GLY A 230 -0.18 12.17 -12.15
C GLY A 230 -1.38 12.33 -11.22
N HIS A 231 -1.15 12.94 -10.07
CA HIS A 231 -2.23 13.23 -9.14
C HIS A 231 -1.98 14.54 -8.39
N ARG A 232 -3.06 15.09 -7.87
CA ARG A 232 -3.03 16.27 -7.01
C ARG A 232 -3.70 15.94 -5.68
N GLN A 233 -2.99 16.28 -4.63
CA GLN A 233 -3.50 16.24 -3.27
C GLN A 233 -3.71 17.66 -2.75
N ASP A 234 -4.70 17.85 -1.89
CA ASP A 234 -4.91 19.09 -1.16
C ASP A 234 -5.07 18.76 0.33
N SER A 235 -4.17 19.32 1.14
CA SER A 235 -4.14 19.12 2.60
C SER A 235 -4.07 17.62 3.02
N GLY A 236 -3.48 16.77 2.16
CA GLY A 236 -3.36 15.33 2.37
C GLY A 236 -4.52 14.50 1.80
N ASP A 237 -5.56 15.15 1.28
CA ASP A 237 -6.67 14.48 0.62
C ASP A 237 -6.42 14.42 -0.89
N TYR A 238 -6.68 13.24 -1.47
CA TYR A 238 -6.67 13.03 -2.91
C TYR A 238 -7.82 13.80 -3.57
N VAL A 239 -7.50 14.58 -4.62
CA VAL A 239 -8.47 15.44 -5.31
C VAL A 239 -8.73 14.97 -6.74
N GLU A 240 -7.66 14.74 -7.51
CA GLU A 240 -7.78 14.31 -8.91
C GLU A 240 -6.54 13.53 -9.37
N SER A 241 -6.73 12.69 -10.39
CA SER A 241 -5.64 12.04 -11.11
C SER A 241 -5.88 12.05 -12.62
N TRP A 242 -4.80 11.92 -13.35
CA TRP A 242 -4.80 11.82 -14.82
C TRP A 242 -3.72 10.85 -15.30
N GLN A 243 -3.93 10.26 -16.48
CA GLN A 243 -3.01 9.32 -17.09
C GLN A 243 -3.03 9.50 -18.63
N PRO A 244 -1.87 9.54 -19.29
CA PRO A 244 -0.53 9.51 -18.70
C PRO A 244 -0.09 10.86 -18.13
N GLN A 245 0.79 10.85 -17.10
CA GLN A 245 1.53 12.03 -16.69
C GLN A 245 2.71 12.24 -17.65
N PRO A 246 2.78 13.38 -18.37
CA PRO A 246 3.95 13.69 -19.19
C PRO A 246 5.22 13.84 -18.35
N MET A 247 6.29 13.16 -18.76
CA MET A 247 7.60 13.24 -18.09
C MET A 247 8.71 12.93 -19.08
N THR A 248 9.96 13.23 -18.71
CA THR A 248 11.11 12.92 -19.56
C THR A 248 11.32 11.41 -19.66
N PRO A 249 11.88 10.89 -20.79
CA PRO A 249 12.24 9.48 -20.88
C PRO A 249 13.20 9.02 -19.77
N ALA A 250 14.14 9.88 -19.36
CA ALA A 250 15.09 9.57 -18.29
C ALA A 250 14.38 9.41 -16.92
N ALA A 251 13.46 10.32 -16.58
CA ALA A 251 12.67 10.21 -15.35
C ALA A 251 11.75 8.98 -15.38
N LEU A 252 11.16 8.63 -16.52
CA LEU A 252 10.33 7.43 -16.66
C LEU A 252 11.13 6.15 -16.41
N GLU A 253 12.29 6.02 -17.01
CA GLU A 253 13.16 4.85 -16.82
C GLU A 253 13.68 4.76 -15.38
N GLU A 254 14.03 5.89 -14.75
CA GLU A 254 14.42 5.91 -13.34
C GLU A 254 13.24 5.53 -12.43
N SER A 255 12.03 5.99 -12.72
CA SER A 255 10.81 5.60 -12.01
C SER A 255 10.58 4.08 -12.06
N LYS A 256 10.70 3.49 -13.25
CA LYS A 256 10.60 2.03 -13.43
C LYS A 256 11.71 1.28 -12.68
N ARG A 257 12.94 1.80 -12.71
CA ARG A 257 14.08 1.22 -11.98
C ARG A 257 13.83 1.19 -10.47
N ILE A 258 13.35 2.30 -9.90
CA ILE A 258 13.00 2.41 -8.47
C ILE A 258 11.87 1.43 -8.14
N ALA A 259 10.79 1.45 -8.93
CA ALA A 259 9.63 0.57 -8.72
C ALA A 259 10.01 -0.91 -8.80
N ASN A 260 10.84 -1.30 -9.77
CA ASN A 260 11.32 -2.68 -9.88
C ASN A 260 12.13 -3.10 -8.66
N LYS A 261 13.05 -2.26 -8.19
CA LYS A 261 13.89 -2.58 -7.02
C LYS A 261 13.03 -2.80 -5.76
N VAL A 262 12.14 -1.86 -5.45
CA VAL A 262 11.34 -1.94 -4.22
C VAL A 262 10.36 -3.11 -4.27
N THR A 263 9.64 -3.31 -5.39
CA THR A 263 8.66 -4.40 -5.49
C THR A 263 9.32 -5.77 -5.55
N THR A 264 10.53 -5.89 -6.13
CA THR A 264 11.31 -7.11 -6.08
C THR A 264 11.76 -7.47 -4.66
N ALA A 265 12.19 -6.50 -3.87
CA ALA A 265 12.57 -6.70 -2.47
C ALA A 265 11.38 -7.08 -1.57
N LEU A 266 10.20 -6.52 -1.85
CA LEU A 266 8.95 -6.87 -1.18
C LEU A 266 8.48 -8.29 -1.54
N GLY A 267 8.77 -8.73 -2.78
CA GLY A 267 8.45 -10.08 -3.25
C GLY A 267 7.00 -10.29 -3.66
N GLY A 268 6.68 -11.53 -4.01
CA GLY A 268 5.33 -11.95 -4.40
C GLY A 268 4.91 -11.52 -5.80
N CYS A 269 3.64 -11.83 -6.11
CA CYS A 269 2.95 -11.45 -7.34
C CYS A 269 1.70 -10.65 -7.00
N GLY A 270 1.46 -9.55 -7.71
CA GLY A 270 0.32 -8.69 -7.46
C GLY A 270 0.52 -7.28 -8.00
N ILE A 271 -0.36 -6.39 -7.60
CA ILE A 271 -0.31 -4.95 -7.92
C ILE A 271 0.37 -4.18 -6.79
N PHE A 272 1.19 -3.21 -7.18
CA PHE A 272 1.82 -2.24 -6.29
C PHE A 272 1.59 -0.82 -6.82
N GLY A 273 1.15 0.08 -5.97
CA GLY A 273 1.16 1.52 -6.24
C GLY A 273 2.46 2.11 -5.71
N VAL A 274 3.39 2.48 -6.59
CA VAL A 274 4.67 3.09 -6.19
C VAL A 274 4.59 4.60 -6.38
N GLU A 275 4.66 5.33 -5.28
CA GLU A 275 4.58 6.79 -5.27
C GLU A 275 5.97 7.41 -5.36
N LEU A 276 6.13 8.36 -6.24
CA LEU A 276 7.42 8.96 -6.60
C LEU A 276 7.28 10.48 -6.76
N PHE A 277 8.27 11.23 -6.25
CA PHE A 277 8.44 12.65 -6.55
C PHE A 277 9.36 12.81 -7.76
N VAL A 278 9.03 13.73 -8.65
CA VAL A 278 9.79 13.96 -9.89
C VAL A 278 10.15 15.44 -10.03
N LYS A 279 11.43 15.71 -10.34
CA LYS A 279 11.93 17.04 -10.71
C LYS A 279 12.90 16.94 -11.87
N GLY A 280 12.49 17.41 -13.05
CA GLY A 280 13.25 17.19 -14.27
C GLY A 280 13.51 15.69 -14.50
N ASP A 281 14.78 15.28 -14.51
CA ASP A 281 15.18 13.87 -14.65
C ASP A 281 15.40 13.15 -13.32
N LYS A 282 15.27 13.85 -12.18
CA LYS A 282 15.48 13.27 -10.86
C LYS A 282 14.18 12.70 -10.31
N VAL A 283 14.28 11.51 -9.70
CA VAL A 283 13.15 10.79 -9.11
C VAL A 283 13.52 10.35 -7.71
N TRP A 284 12.59 10.53 -6.76
CA TRP A 284 12.72 10.06 -5.39
C TRP A 284 11.57 9.13 -5.02
N PHE A 285 11.88 8.06 -4.31
CA PHE A 285 10.90 7.19 -3.73
C PHE A 285 10.18 7.88 -2.57
N SER A 286 8.86 7.88 -2.59
CA SER A 286 8.00 8.36 -1.52
C SER A 286 7.43 7.21 -0.69
N GLU A 287 6.54 6.41 -1.30
CA GLU A 287 5.83 5.33 -0.63
C GLU A 287 5.54 4.18 -1.61
N VAL A 288 5.13 3.01 -1.08
CA VAL A 288 4.60 1.92 -1.88
C VAL A 288 3.45 1.23 -1.16
N SER A 289 2.36 1.02 -1.87
CA SER A 289 1.19 0.27 -1.44
C SER A 289 1.15 -1.08 -2.14
N PRO A 290 1.16 -2.23 -1.43
CA PRO A 290 1.14 -3.57 -2.03
C PRO A 290 -0.29 -4.03 -2.29
N ARG A 291 -1.08 -3.20 -2.96
CA ARG A 291 -2.51 -3.37 -3.22
C ARG A 291 -2.99 -2.41 -4.30
N PRO A 292 -4.26 -2.52 -4.77
CA PRO A 292 -4.89 -1.46 -5.57
C PRO A 292 -4.74 -0.10 -4.88
N HIS A 293 -4.49 0.95 -5.67
CA HIS A 293 -4.17 2.30 -5.19
C HIS A 293 -5.30 3.28 -5.52
N ASP A 294 -5.51 4.29 -4.67
CA ASP A 294 -6.57 5.29 -4.82
C ASP A 294 -6.48 6.08 -6.14
N THR A 295 -5.28 6.26 -6.68
CA THR A 295 -5.08 6.85 -8.01
C THR A 295 -5.39 5.88 -9.15
N GLY A 296 -5.51 4.58 -8.87
CA GLY A 296 -5.73 3.51 -9.85
C GLY A 296 -7.02 3.56 -10.65
N PRO A 297 -8.15 4.11 -10.15
CA PRO A 297 -9.40 4.15 -10.92
C PRO A 297 -9.27 4.74 -12.31
N VAL A 298 -8.37 5.69 -12.54
CA VAL A 298 -8.10 6.25 -13.87
C VAL A 298 -7.57 5.19 -14.84
N SER A 299 -6.83 4.19 -14.36
CA SER A 299 -6.37 3.03 -15.15
C SER A 299 -7.45 1.96 -15.25
N TYR A 300 -8.17 1.67 -14.16
CA TYR A 300 -9.15 0.60 -14.09
C TYR A 300 -10.38 0.89 -14.92
N THR A 301 -10.85 2.13 -14.95
CA THR A 301 -12.03 2.53 -15.72
C THR A 301 -11.77 2.53 -17.22
N HIS A 302 -10.55 2.83 -17.67
CA HIS A 302 -10.18 2.77 -19.09
C HIS A 302 -10.09 1.33 -19.64
N LEU A 303 -9.89 0.34 -18.79
CA LEU A 303 -9.89 -1.07 -19.16
C LEU A 303 -11.31 -1.64 -19.38
N THR A 304 -12.35 -0.92 -19.00
CA THR A 304 -13.74 -1.37 -19.04
C THR A 304 -14.60 -0.67 -20.08
N LEU A 305 -14.09 0.36 -20.75
CA LEU A 305 -14.81 1.05 -21.83
C LEU A 305 -14.43 0.41 -23.18
N PRO A 306 -15.43 -0.05 -23.95
CA PRO A 306 -15.20 -0.58 -25.31
C PRO A 306 -14.77 0.53 -26.27
#